data_fd50af252078a0f077404a404ef580aa
#
_entry.id   fd50af252078a0f077404a404ef580aa
#
_cell.length_a   1.000
_cell.length_b   1.000
_cell.length_c   1.000
_cell.angle_alpha   90.00
_cell.angle_beta   90.00
_cell.angle_gamma   90.00
#
_symmetry.space_group_name_H-M   'P 1'
#
loop_
_entity.id
_entity.type
_entity.pdbx_description
1 polymer ?
#
loop_
_entity_poly.entity_id
_entity_poly.type
_entity_poly.pdbx_seq_one_letter_code
_entity_poly.pdbx_strand_id
1 'polypeptide(L)'
;MLSLAPIKIGDWMVLLFGVFCVAWVTVALWQGGAADKAIIRSSGKIFSEVPLSRNQIISVPGPLGISQIAIHNRQARIASDPSPRQYCVHQGWLKQAGEIAICLPNQVSVELSGRGKRYDSLNY
;
A
#
# COMPACT_ATOMS: atom_id res chain seq x y z
N MET A 1 7.59 21.17 -38.28
CA MET A 1 7.58 19.90 -38.91
C MET A 1 8.81 19.06 -38.62
N LEU A 2 8.59 17.84 -38.25
CA LEU A 2 9.70 16.96 -37.89
C LEU A 2 10.41 16.47 -39.13
N SER A 3 11.68 16.74 -39.18
CA SER A 3 12.52 16.21 -40.22
C SER A 3 12.85 14.76 -39.91
N LEU A 4 12.60 13.90 -40.87
CA LEU A 4 12.93 12.48 -40.71
C LEU A 4 14.37 12.26 -41.08
N ALA A 5 15.27 12.96 -40.45
CA ALA A 5 16.67 12.74 -40.68
C ALA A 5 17.04 11.32 -40.34
N PRO A 6 17.96 10.71 -41.03
CA PRO A 6 18.35 9.34 -40.74
C PRO A 6 18.88 9.22 -39.33
N ILE A 7 18.35 8.28 -38.63
CA ILE A 7 18.75 8.03 -37.25
C ILE A 7 20.02 7.20 -37.28
N LYS A 8 21.05 7.69 -36.64
CA LYS A 8 22.31 6.96 -36.59
C LYS A 8 22.31 5.95 -35.46
N ILE A 9 23.25 5.03 -35.52
CA ILE A 9 23.36 4.02 -34.49
C ILE A 9 23.51 4.63 -33.11
N GLY A 10 24.26 5.71 -32.99
CA GLY A 10 24.43 6.39 -31.73
C GLY A 10 23.12 6.93 -31.17
N ASP A 11 22.24 7.41 -32.02
CA ASP A 11 20.94 7.92 -31.59
C ASP A 11 20.08 6.80 -31.03
N TRP A 12 20.14 5.65 -31.67
CA TRP A 12 19.42 4.48 -31.18
C TRP A 12 19.94 4.03 -29.81
N MET A 13 21.25 4.07 -29.64
CA MET A 13 21.83 3.68 -28.35
C MET A 13 21.41 4.63 -27.24
N VAL A 14 21.41 5.92 -27.51
CA VAL A 14 20.99 6.91 -26.53
C VAL A 14 19.52 6.72 -26.20
N LEU A 15 18.70 6.51 -27.22
CA LEU A 15 17.28 6.34 -27.02
C LEU A 15 16.98 5.10 -26.17
N LEU A 16 17.62 3.98 -26.51
CA LEU A 16 17.42 2.76 -25.75
C LEU A 16 17.91 2.90 -24.32
N PHE A 17 19.04 3.54 -24.13
CA PHE A 17 19.56 3.77 -22.80
C PHE A 17 18.62 4.65 -21.99
N GLY A 18 18.08 5.69 -22.61
CA GLY A 18 17.14 6.57 -21.94
C GLY A 18 15.86 5.84 -21.53
N VAL A 19 15.33 5.04 -22.44
CA VAL A 19 14.14 4.24 -22.12
C VAL A 19 14.41 3.27 -20.99
N PHE A 20 15.57 2.63 -21.04
CA PHE A 20 15.95 1.70 -20.00
C PHE A 20 16.06 2.40 -18.64
N CYS A 21 16.68 3.57 -18.60
CA CYS A 21 16.81 4.31 -17.36
C CYS A 21 15.46 4.73 -16.80
N VAL A 22 14.57 5.22 -17.67
CA VAL A 22 13.25 5.65 -17.23
C VAL A 22 12.48 4.46 -16.70
N ALA A 23 12.52 3.33 -17.38
CA ALA A 23 11.83 2.14 -16.93
C ALA A 23 12.39 1.67 -15.58
N TRP A 24 13.70 1.69 -15.45
CA TRP A 24 14.34 1.29 -14.20
C TRP A 24 13.90 2.16 -13.03
N VAL A 25 13.98 3.48 -13.23
CA VAL A 25 13.60 4.41 -12.17
C VAL A 25 12.13 4.26 -11.83
N THR A 26 11.29 4.12 -12.83
CA THR A 26 9.85 3.97 -12.62
C THR A 26 9.56 2.73 -11.78
N VAL A 27 10.17 1.60 -12.15
CA VAL A 27 9.94 0.36 -11.41
C VAL A 27 10.49 0.47 -9.99
N ALA A 28 11.69 1.04 -9.85
CA ALA A 28 12.31 1.16 -8.53
C ALA A 28 11.52 2.05 -7.59
N LEU A 29 10.99 3.16 -8.10
CA LEU A 29 10.24 4.09 -7.27
C LEU A 29 8.80 3.65 -7.05
N TRP A 30 8.25 2.90 -7.98
CA TRP A 30 6.86 2.46 -7.89
C TRP A 30 6.68 1.39 -6.84
N GLN A 31 7.69 0.58 -6.62
CA GLN A 31 7.60 -0.45 -5.61
C GLN A 31 7.68 0.18 -4.25
N GLY A 32 6.58 0.11 -3.52
CA GLY A 32 6.53 0.68 -2.18
C GLY A 32 7.37 -0.09 -1.17
N GLY A 33 7.97 -1.19 -1.62
CA GLY A 33 8.75 -2.02 -0.74
C GLY A 33 7.89 -2.97 0.08
N ALA A 34 8.55 -3.90 0.75
CA ALA A 34 7.87 -4.87 1.56
C ALA A 34 7.33 -4.21 2.83
N ALA A 35 6.13 -4.57 3.19
CA ALA A 35 5.53 -4.09 4.43
C ALA A 35 5.97 -4.98 5.58
N ASP A 36 6.19 -4.37 6.74
CA ASP A 36 6.59 -5.08 7.95
C ASP A 36 5.48 -5.21 8.95
N LYS A 37 4.61 -4.20 9.03
CA LYS A 37 3.58 -4.17 10.04
C LYS A 37 2.34 -3.51 9.50
N ALA A 38 1.24 -3.75 10.19
CA ALA A 38 -0.03 -3.11 9.89
C ALA A 38 -0.39 -2.17 11.04
N ILE A 39 -0.74 -0.96 10.70
CA ILE A 39 -1.18 0.04 11.68
C ILE A 39 -2.69 0.11 11.58
N ILE A 40 -3.35 -0.22 12.66
CA ILE A 40 -4.80 -0.28 12.72
C ILE A 40 -5.31 0.92 13.49
N ARG A 41 -6.20 1.67 12.88
CA ARG A 41 -6.78 2.84 13.51
C ARG A 41 -8.28 2.66 13.67
N SER A 42 -8.80 3.19 14.75
CA SER A 42 -10.23 3.21 15.00
C SER A 42 -10.61 4.61 15.46
N SER A 43 -11.58 5.21 14.78
CA SER A 43 -12.05 6.56 15.09
C SER A 43 -10.91 7.57 15.10
N GLY A 44 -9.99 7.44 14.16
CA GLY A 44 -8.89 8.38 14.02
C GLY A 44 -7.71 8.17 14.95
N LYS A 45 -7.78 7.20 15.81
CA LYS A 45 -6.70 6.92 16.76
C LYS A 45 -6.10 5.56 16.48
N ILE A 46 -4.81 5.43 16.78
CA ILE A 46 -4.14 4.16 16.60
C ILE A 46 -4.69 3.15 17.61
N PHE A 47 -5.32 2.11 17.10
CA PHE A 47 -5.82 1.04 17.92
C PHE A 47 -4.73 0.03 18.25
N SER A 48 -3.95 -0.36 17.23
CA SER A 48 -2.93 -1.37 17.41
C SER A 48 -1.96 -1.33 16.23
N GLU A 49 -0.72 -1.75 16.48
CA GLU A 49 0.26 -2.00 15.43
C GLU A 49 0.68 -3.45 15.57
N VAL A 50 0.52 -4.22 14.51
CA VAL A 50 0.79 -5.64 14.56
C VAL A 50 1.79 -6.02 13.46
N PRO A 51 2.67 -6.96 13.75
CA PRO A 51 3.62 -7.41 12.72
C PRO A 51 2.92 -8.26 11.67
N LEU A 52 3.37 -8.15 10.43
CA LEU A 52 2.82 -8.96 9.34
C LEU A 52 3.46 -10.34 9.29
N SER A 53 4.46 -10.60 10.12
CA SER A 53 5.13 -11.89 10.13
C SER A 53 4.30 -12.99 10.76
N ARG A 54 3.24 -12.62 11.46
CA ARG A 54 2.40 -13.59 12.17
C ARG A 54 0.99 -13.57 11.61
N ASN A 55 0.50 -14.72 11.19
CA ASN A 55 -0.87 -14.84 10.72
C ASN A 55 -1.81 -14.74 11.91
N GLN A 56 -2.78 -13.84 11.81
CA GLN A 56 -3.72 -13.64 12.90
C GLN A 56 -4.94 -12.87 12.41
N ILE A 57 -5.97 -12.85 13.24
CA ILE A 57 -7.16 -12.07 12.98
C ILE A 57 -7.37 -11.15 14.16
N ILE A 58 -7.53 -9.86 13.87
CA ILE A 58 -7.68 -8.83 14.89
C ILE A 58 -9.08 -8.27 14.80
N SER A 59 -9.78 -8.24 15.92
CA SER A 59 -11.11 -7.65 15.99
C SER A 59 -10.98 -6.20 16.48
N VAL A 60 -11.53 -5.28 15.72
CA VAL A 60 -11.42 -3.86 15.99
C VAL A 60 -12.82 -3.29 16.18
N PRO A 61 -13.15 -2.80 17.36
CA PRO A 61 -14.48 -2.22 17.58
C PRO A 61 -14.61 -0.85 16.93
N GLY A 62 -15.75 -0.60 16.35
CA GLY A 62 -16.08 0.69 15.76
C GLY A 62 -17.51 1.08 16.10
N PRO A 63 -17.95 2.25 15.64
CA PRO A 63 -19.30 2.74 15.98
C PRO A 63 -20.42 1.87 15.47
N LEU A 64 -20.23 1.14 14.38
CA LEU A 64 -21.27 0.26 13.86
C LEU A 64 -21.15 -1.17 14.32
N GLY A 65 -20.02 -1.56 14.88
CA GLY A 65 -19.77 -2.92 15.28
C GLY A 65 -18.31 -3.26 15.16
N ILE A 66 -18.03 -4.53 15.00
CA ILE A 66 -16.66 -5.01 14.99
C ILE A 66 -16.21 -5.30 13.57
N SER A 67 -15.07 -4.73 13.19
CA SER A 67 -14.41 -5.06 11.94
C SER A 67 -13.30 -6.06 12.22
N GLN A 68 -13.16 -7.06 11.37
CA GLN A 68 -12.10 -8.06 11.52
C GLN A 68 -11.04 -7.87 10.46
N ILE A 69 -9.81 -7.81 10.90
CA ILE A 69 -8.66 -7.65 10.02
C ILE A 69 -7.87 -8.94 10.04
N ALA A 70 -7.67 -9.53 8.86
CA ALA A 70 -6.93 -10.77 8.73
C ALA A 70 -5.53 -10.50 8.22
N ILE A 71 -4.55 -11.14 8.82
CA ILE A 71 -3.16 -11.07 8.39
C ILE A 71 -2.72 -12.46 7.98
N HIS A 72 -2.24 -12.58 6.75
CA HIS A 72 -1.83 -13.87 6.20
C HIS A 72 -0.77 -13.64 5.12
N ASN A 73 0.30 -14.40 5.17
CA ASN A 73 1.39 -14.31 4.18
C ASN A 73 1.93 -12.89 4.04
N ARG A 74 2.11 -12.19 5.15
CA ARG A 74 2.63 -10.82 5.19
C ARG A 74 1.74 -9.85 4.41
N GLN A 75 0.46 -10.15 4.36
CA GLN A 75 -0.55 -9.30 3.75
C GLN A 75 -1.65 -9.07 4.75
N ALA A 76 -2.40 -8.00 4.59
CA ALA A 76 -3.50 -7.67 5.48
C ALA A 76 -4.72 -7.31 4.67
N ARG A 77 -5.89 -7.65 5.20
CA ARG A 77 -7.14 -7.24 4.59
C ARG A 77 -8.19 -7.08 5.67
N ILE A 78 -9.22 -6.33 5.35
CA ILE A 78 -10.40 -6.27 6.21
C ILE A 78 -11.28 -7.43 5.81
N ALA A 79 -11.34 -8.43 6.68
CA ALA A 79 -12.03 -9.67 6.37
C ALA A 79 -13.54 -9.52 6.51
N SER A 80 -13.99 -8.74 7.51
CA SER A 80 -15.40 -8.49 7.69
C SER A 80 -15.59 -7.12 8.31
N ASP A 81 -16.74 -6.52 8.05
CA ASP A 81 -17.06 -5.18 8.49
C ASP A 81 -18.58 -5.03 8.53
N PRO A 82 -19.12 -4.30 9.50
CA PRO A 82 -20.57 -4.14 9.59
C PRO A 82 -21.15 -3.15 8.59
N SER A 83 -20.34 -2.49 7.79
CA SER A 83 -20.86 -1.51 6.83
C SER A 83 -21.71 -2.20 5.75
N PRO A 84 -22.77 -1.51 5.26
CA PRO A 84 -23.68 -2.15 4.32
C PRO A 84 -23.09 -2.47 2.96
N ARG A 85 -22.14 -1.68 2.49
CA ARG A 85 -21.63 -1.84 1.12
C ARG A 85 -20.34 -2.65 1.05
N GLN A 86 -19.64 -2.82 2.16
CA GLN A 86 -18.47 -3.69 2.22
C GLN A 86 -17.35 -3.27 1.27
N TYR A 87 -17.21 -1.98 1.00
CA TYR A 87 -16.15 -1.52 0.09
C TYR A 87 -14.76 -1.89 0.57
N CYS A 88 -14.51 -1.74 1.86
CA CYS A 88 -13.21 -2.06 2.40
C CYS A 88 -12.92 -3.56 2.37
N VAL A 89 -13.93 -4.38 2.50
CA VAL A 89 -13.76 -5.82 2.39
C VAL A 89 -13.43 -6.22 0.97
N HIS A 90 -14.11 -5.61 0.01
CA HIS A 90 -13.90 -5.90 -1.41
C HIS A 90 -12.56 -5.39 -1.93
N GLN A 91 -11.91 -4.52 -1.20
CA GLN A 91 -10.61 -4.01 -1.62
C GLN A 91 -9.56 -5.11 -1.69
N GLY A 92 -9.70 -6.15 -0.86
CA GLY A 92 -8.81 -7.28 -0.92
C GLY A 92 -7.55 -7.09 -0.11
N TRP A 93 -6.54 -7.87 -0.44
CA TRP A 93 -5.31 -7.92 0.32
C TRP A 93 -4.42 -6.71 0.04
N LEU A 94 -3.92 -6.10 1.11
CA LEU A 94 -2.89 -5.08 1.02
C LEU A 94 -1.54 -5.77 1.16
N LYS A 95 -0.62 -5.43 0.27
CA LYS A 95 0.65 -6.16 0.17
C LYS A 95 1.88 -5.30 0.38
N GLN A 96 1.82 -4.04 0.01
CA GLN A 96 2.99 -3.17 0.00
C GLN A 96 2.85 -2.07 1.03
N ALA A 97 4.00 -1.60 1.50
CA ALA A 97 4.03 -0.45 2.40
C ALA A 97 3.37 0.75 1.74
N GLY A 98 2.56 1.46 2.48
CA GLY A 98 1.83 2.61 1.99
C GLY A 98 0.42 2.32 1.54
N GLU A 99 0.07 1.07 1.33
CA GLU A 99 -1.31 0.73 1.00
C GLU A 99 -2.21 0.86 2.23
N ILE A 100 -3.44 1.29 2.00
CA ILE A 100 -4.36 1.53 3.10
C ILE A 100 -5.76 1.12 2.68
N ALA A 101 -6.50 0.55 3.63
CA ALA A 101 -7.91 0.24 3.46
C ALA A 101 -8.69 0.95 4.56
N ILE A 102 -9.75 1.63 4.19
CA ILE A 102 -10.54 2.42 5.12
C ILE A 102 -12.00 2.01 5.05
N CYS A 103 -12.56 1.66 6.21
CA CYS A 103 -13.99 1.40 6.35
C CYS A 103 -14.63 2.65 6.96
N LEU A 104 -15.04 3.56 6.10
CA LEU A 104 -15.56 4.85 6.58
C LEU A 104 -16.75 4.73 7.51
N PRO A 105 -17.76 3.91 7.18
CA PRO A 105 -18.91 3.83 8.08
C PRO A 105 -18.56 3.38 9.48
N ASN A 106 -17.59 2.48 9.61
CA ASN A 106 -17.18 1.96 10.91
C ASN A 106 -15.94 2.67 11.45
N GLN A 107 -15.40 3.62 10.70
CA GLN A 107 -14.24 4.43 11.10
C GLN A 107 -13.03 3.57 11.48
N VAL A 108 -12.85 2.48 10.79
CA VAL A 108 -11.70 1.59 10.99
C VAL A 108 -10.84 1.63 9.75
N SER A 109 -9.53 1.69 9.94
CA SER A 109 -8.60 1.64 8.82
C SER A 109 -7.41 0.77 9.16
N VAL A 110 -6.80 0.21 8.11
CA VAL A 110 -5.57 -0.53 8.25
C VAL A 110 -4.60 -0.01 7.20
N GLU A 111 -3.39 0.27 7.62
CA GLU A 111 -2.34 0.80 6.75
C GLU A 111 -1.10 -0.06 6.91
N LEU A 112 -0.50 -0.44 5.80
CA LEU A 112 0.75 -1.20 5.84
C LEU A 112 1.93 -0.25 5.90
N SER A 113 2.87 -0.58 6.76
CA SER A 113 4.05 0.23 6.97
C SER A 113 5.29 -0.63 6.81
N GLY A 114 6.28 -0.09 6.14
CA GLY A 114 7.53 -0.79 5.92
C GLY A 114 8.65 -0.26 6.77
N ARG A 115 9.75 -0.97 6.70
CA ARG A 115 10.94 -0.62 7.41
C ARG A 115 11.65 0.53 6.74
N GLY A 116 12.39 1.33 7.52
CA GLY A 116 13.21 2.37 6.94
C GLY A 116 12.46 3.52 6.32
N LYS A 117 11.30 3.79 6.82
CA LYS A 117 10.47 4.82 6.27
C LYS A 117 10.97 6.20 6.60
N ARG A 118 11.33 6.90 5.59
CA ARG A 118 11.80 8.27 5.77
C ARG A 118 10.68 9.24 6.03
N TYR A 119 9.47 8.85 5.74
CA TYR A 119 8.32 9.72 5.95
C TYR A 119 8.03 9.98 7.41
N ASP A 120 8.55 9.14 8.26
CA ASP A 120 8.32 9.29 9.69
C ASP A 120 8.80 10.63 10.21
N SER A 121 9.83 11.18 9.58
CA SER A 121 10.34 12.47 9.98
C SER A 121 9.36 13.60 9.71
N LEU A 122 8.38 13.36 8.87
CA LEU A 122 7.38 14.36 8.55
C LEU A 122 6.17 14.32 9.48
N ASN A 123 6.11 13.35 10.33
CA ASN A 123 5.02 13.21 11.27
C ASN A 123 5.37 13.93 12.55
N TYR A 124 4.64 14.94 12.86
CA TYR A 124 4.94 15.77 14.01
C TYR A 124 4.00 15.51 15.15
#